data_dafc5438da8a123c130fee65b338b618
#
_entry.id   dafc5438da8a123c130fee65b338b618
#
_cell.length_a   1.000
_cell.length_b   1.000
_cell.length_c   1.000
_cell.angle_alpha   90.00
_cell.angle_beta   90.00
_cell.angle_gamma   90.00
#
_symmetry.space_group_name_H-M   'P 1'
#
loop_
_entity.id
_entity.type
_entity.pdbx_description
1 polymer ?
#
loop_
_entity_poly.entity_id
_entity_poly.type
_entity_poly.pdbx_seq_one_letter_code
_entity_poly.pdbx_strand_id
1 'polypeptide(L)'
;MVDPLINFLFKVALSTLTFTLGEEIGWRGYLLPKLLSVGRTRALVLVGLIWAAWHLVLFFLTPFFPMGNVLIFVPLFVGTIVAASFFFGYLRIYTGSVWPATIGHSVHNAAWDALLAFTATSSPVSVNLYLVEDNGILILVGTGLGVIWGGYFFRSGMDEPQPGGAAPEVTATAK
;
A
#
# COMPACT_ATOMS: atom_id res chain seq x y z
N MET A 1 -22.37 6.56 -22.09
CA MET A 1 -21.53 6.61 -20.88
C MET A 1 -21.27 5.18 -20.41
N VAL A 2 -20.04 4.82 -20.09
CA VAL A 2 -19.73 3.49 -19.52
C VAL A 2 -20.27 3.47 -18.08
N ASP A 3 -20.83 2.33 -17.67
CA ASP A 3 -21.31 2.12 -16.31
C ASP A 3 -20.15 2.35 -15.30
N PRO A 4 -20.36 3.13 -14.23
CA PRO A 4 -19.30 3.45 -13.25
C PRO A 4 -18.67 2.20 -12.61
N LEU A 5 -19.45 1.15 -12.36
CA LEU A 5 -18.94 -0.11 -11.81
C LEU A 5 -18.04 -0.83 -12.82
N ILE A 6 -18.47 -0.89 -14.09
CA ILE A 6 -17.66 -1.50 -15.16
C ILE A 6 -16.35 -0.74 -15.32
N ASN A 7 -16.39 0.60 -15.30
CA ASN A 7 -15.19 1.43 -15.37
C ASN A 7 -14.24 1.19 -14.17
N PHE A 8 -14.80 1.11 -12.97
CA PHE A 8 -14.03 0.81 -11.75
C PHE A 8 -13.34 -0.56 -11.85
N LEU A 9 -14.09 -1.62 -12.19
CA LEU A 9 -13.54 -2.97 -12.33
C LEU A 9 -12.47 -3.05 -13.42
N PHE A 10 -12.68 -2.36 -14.53
CA PHE A 10 -11.68 -2.28 -15.61
C PHE A 10 -10.40 -1.59 -15.15
N LYS A 11 -10.50 -0.47 -14.43
CA LYS A 11 -9.34 0.23 -13.85
C LYS A 11 -8.58 -0.66 -12.88
N VAL A 12 -9.29 -1.37 -11.98
CA VAL A 12 -8.66 -2.33 -11.05
C VAL A 12 -7.91 -3.40 -11.81
N ALA A 13 -8.53 -4.04 -12.79
CA ALA A 13 -7.90 -5.11 -13.57
C ALA A 13 -6.67 -4.61 -14.34
N LEU A 14 -6.78 -3.47 -15.02
CA LEU A 14 -5.69 -2.87 -15.78
C LEU A 14 -4.52 -2.47 -14.86
N SER A 15 -4.80 -1.77 -13.77
CA SER A 15 -3.79 -1.37 -12.79
C SER A 15 -3.09 -2.58 -12.18
N THR A 16 -3.86 -3.64 -11.83
CA THR A 16 -3.32 -4.89 -11.27
C THR A 16 -2.28 -5.52 -12.19
N LEU A 17 -2.56 -5.60 -13.48
CA LEU A 17 -1.70 -6.28 -14.46
C LEU A 17 -0.54 -5.41 -14.97
N THR A 18 -0.56 -4.12 -14.72
CA THR A 18 0.46 -3.19 -15.24
C THR A 18 1.33 -2.63 -14.11
N PHE A 19 0.88 -1.57 -13.46
CA PHE A 19 1.71 -0.80 -12.51
C PHE A 19 1.80 -1.46 -11.15
N THR A 20 0.67 -1.82 -10.53
CA THR A 20 0.66 -2.28 -9.13
C THR A 20 1.35 -3.63 -8.94
N LEU A 21 1.26 -4.54 -9.92
CA LEU A 21 2.00 -5.81 -9.85
C LEU A 21 3.51 -5.56 -9.83
N GLY A 22 4.01 -4.67 -10.69
CA GLY A 22 5.43 -4.31 -10.73
C GLY A 22 5.91 -3.73 -9.40
N GLU A 23 5.13 -2.79 -8.82
CA GLU A 23 5.43 -2.22 -7.52
C GLU A 23 5.40 -3.26 -6.39
N GLU A 24 4.37 -4.09 -6.33
CA GLU A 24 4.22 -5.07 -5.25
C GLU A 24 5.25 -6.21 -5.33
N ILE A 25 5.72 -6.58 -6.51
CA ILE A 25 6.87 -7.47 -6.66
C ILE A 25 8.10 -6.84 -6.01
N GLY A 26 8.35 -5.55 -6.23
CA GLY A 26 9.47 -4.83 -5.62
C GLY A 26 9.31 -4.67 -4.10
N TRP A 27 8.19 -4.12 -3.67
CA TRP A 27 7.97 -3.76 -2.25
C TRP A 27 7.67 -4.97 -1.38
N ARG A 28 6.68 -5.80 -1.75
CA ARG A 28 6.20 -6.94 -0.92
C ARG A 28 6.81 -8.26 -1.34
N GLY A 29 7.24 -8.40 -2.62
CA GLY A 29 7.90 -9.59 -3.10
C GLY A 29 9.38 -9.66 -2.73
N TYR A 30 10.09 -8.53 -2.81
CA TYR A 30 11.54 -8.48 -2.59
C TYR A 30 11.95 -7.75 -1.31
N LEU A 31 11.58 -6.47 -1.17
CA LEU A 31 12.11 -5.62 -0.09
C LEU A 31 11.61 -6.04 1.29
N LEU A 32 10.29 -6.25 1.43
CA LEU A 32 9.69 -6.63 2.71
C LEU A 32 10.28 -7.91 3.28
N PRO A 33 10.38 -9.05 2.54
CA PRO A 33 11.00 -10.26 3.07
C PRO A 33 12.43 -10.06 3.56
N LYS A 34 13.22 -9.24 2.88
CA LYS A 34 14.59 -8.95 3.28
C LYS A 34 14.68 -8.13 4.57
N LEU A 35 13.73 -7.24 4.80
CA LEU A 35 13.68 -6.40 5.99
C LEU A 35 13.02 -7.08 7.20
N LEU A 36 12.32 -8.21 7.03
CA LEU A 36 11.68 -8.90 8.16
C LEU A 36 12.66 -9.31 9.27
N SER A 37 13.95 -9.48 8.96
CA SER A 37 15.01 -9.78 9.95
C SER A 37 15.18 -8.70 11.02
N VAL A 38 14.82 -7.43 10.73
CA VAL A 38 14.88 -6.33 11.70
C VAL A 38 13.60 -6.19 12.56
N GLY A 39 12.67 -7.13 12.39
CA GLY A 39 11.37 -7.16 13.05
C GLY A 39 10.24 -6.61 12.18
N ARG A 40 9.06 -7.24 12.29
CA ARG A 40 7.89 -7.00 11.42
C ARG A 40 7.50 -5.52 11.34
N THR A 41 7.27 -4.86 12.46
CA THR A 41 6.84 -3.45 12.50
C THR A 41 7.88 -2.53 11.85
N ARG A 42 9.17 -2.73 12.19
CA ARG A 42 10.26 -1.93 11.60
C ARG A 42 10.36 -2.14 10.10
N ALA A 43 10.23 -3.38 9.64
CA ALA A 43 10.24 -3.70 8.20
C ALA A 43 9.11 -2.98 7.47
N LEU A 44 7.88 -3.00 7.98
CA LEU A 44 6.72 -2.34 7.38
C LEU A 44 6.88 -0.81 7.34
N VAL A 45 7.40 -0.20 8.42
CA VAL A 45 7.73 1.24 8.44
C VAL A 45 8.80 1.57 7.41
N LEU A 46 9.89 0.80 7.36
CA LEU A 46 10.99 1.06 6.41
C LEU A 46 10.53 0.92 4.96
N VAL A 47 9.76 -0.13 4.63
CA VAL A 47 9.17 -0.27 3.28
C VAL A 47 8.31 0.93 2.94
N GLY A 48 7.45 1.39 3.87
CA GLY A 48 6.59 2.55 3.66
C GLY A 48 7.37 3.83 3.44
N LEU A 49 8.41 4.08 4.24
CA LEU A 49 9.26 5.27 4.09
C LEU A 49 10.05 5.27 2.78
N ILE A 50 10.62 4.13 2.38
CA ILE A 50 11.35 4.00 1.12
C ILE A 50 10.38 4.20 -0.07
N TRP A 51 9.19 3.61 0.01
CA TRP A 51 8.16 3.76 -1.01
C TRP A 51 7.66 5.21 -1.12
N ALA A 52 7.42 5.88 0.00
CA ALA A 52 7.06 7.30 0.02
C ALA A 52 8.19 8.17 -0.57
N ALA A 53 9.45 7.93 -0.20
CA ALA A 53 10.59 8.66 -0.74
C ALA A 53 10.70 8.51 -2.26
N TRP A 54 10.45 7.30 -2.79
CA TRP A 54 10.44 7.04 -4.23
C TRP A 54 9.37 7.88 -4.96
N HIS A 55 8.15 7.96 -4.42
CA HIS A 55 7.11 8.82 -4.97
C HIS A 55 7.44 10.31 -4.87
N LEU A 56 7.98 10.76 -3.73
CA LEU A 56 8.34 12.17 -3.54
C LEU A 56 9.35 12.66 -4.57
N VAL A 57 10.30 11.81 -4.98
CA VAL A 57 11.23 12.13 -6.08
C VAL A 57 10.45 12.43 -7.36
N LEU A 58 9.42 11.63 -7.70
CA LEU A 58 8.59 11.88 -8.88
C LEU A 58 7.79 13.18 -8.74
N PHE A 59 7.19 13.44 -7.57
CA PHE A 59 6.41 14.65 -7.33
C PHE A 59 7.24 15.92 -7.45
N PHE A 60 8.48 15.92 -6.96
CA PHE A 60 9.36 17.09 -7.06
C PHE A 60 10.01 17.26 -8.44
N LEU A 61 10.16 16.18 -9.21
CA LEU A 61 10.80 16.23 -10.52
C LEU A 61 9.81 16.40 -11.69
N THR A 62 8.50 16.22 -11.44
CA THR A 62 7.49 16.31 -12.51
C THR A 62 6.41 17.33 -12.16
N PRO A 63 5.96 18.17 -13.14
CA PRO A 63 4.89 19.14 -12.90
C PRO A 63 3.48 18.51 -12.91
N PHE A 64 3.37 17.19 -13.00
CA PHE A 64 2.09 16.50 -13.20
C PHE A 64 1.25 16.37 -11.92
N PHE A 65 1.84 16.59 -10.75
CA PHE A 65 1.17 16.42 -9.47
C PHE A 65 1.07 17.75 -8.71
N PRO A 66 -0.13 18.32 -8.57
CA PRO A 66 -0.31 19.54 -7.76
C PRO A 66 -0.16 19.15 -6.27
N MET A 67 0.92 19.58 -5.65
CA MET A 67 1.20 19.31 -4.23
C MET A 67 0.54 20.31 -3.28
N GLY A 68 0.03 21.44 -3.77
CA GLY A 68 -0.47 22.51 -2.92
C GLY A 68 0.58 22.99 -1.92
N ASN A 69 0.23 23.05 -0.63
CA ASN A 69 1.19 23.39 0.42
C ASN A 69 2.05 22.17 0.79
N VAL A 70 3.31 22.17 0.44
CA VAL A 70 4.25 21.05 0.66
C VAL A 70 4.37 20.67 2.15
N LEU A 71 4.26 21.63 3.06
CA LEU A 71 4.32 21.36 4.50
C LEU A 71 3.11 20.59 5.03
N ILE A 72 1.99 20.60 4.31
CA ILE A 72 0.80 19.80 4.62
C ILE A 72 0.82 18.50 3.80
N PHE A 73 1.12 18.61 2.51
CA PHE A 73 1.11 17.50 1.56
C PHE A 73 2.07 16.37 1.98
N VAL A 74 3.35 16.71 2.21
CA VAL A 74 4.38 15.68 2.46
C VAL A 74 4.09 14.84 3.70
N PRO A 75 3.75 15.42 4.88
CA PRO A 75 3.39 14.60 6.04
C PRO A 75 2.16 13.71 5.83
N LEU A 76 1.12 14.22 5.18
CA LEU A 76 -0.08 13.45 4.87
C LEU A 76 0.24 12.28 3.93
N PHE A 77 0.95 12.56 2.86
CA PHE A 77 1.37 11.56 1.89
C PHE A 77 2.23 10.46 2.54
N VAL A 78 3.28 10.85 3.26
CA VAL A 78 4.14 9.88 3.96
C VAL A 78 3.33 9.03 4.94
N GLY A 79 2.43 9.65 5.70
CA GLY A 79 1.53 8.95 6.61
C GLY A 79 0.65 7.93 5.89
N THR A 80 0.05 8.32 4.76
CA THR A 80 -0.80 7.45 3.94
C THR A 80 -0.02 6.27 3.37
N ILE A 81 1.15 6.51 2.78
CA ILE A 81 2.00 5.44 2.21
C ILE A 81 2.51 4.49 3.31
N VAL A 82 2.88 5.01 4.47
CA VAL A 82 3.28 4.14 5.60
C VAL A 82 2.08 3.30 6.07
N ALA A 83 0.89 3.87 6.22
CA ALA A 83 -0.31 3.12 6.56
C ALA A 83 -0.65 2.05 5.50
N ALA A 84 -0.60 2.40 4.21
CA ALA A 84 -0.77 1.48 3.11
C ALA A 84 0.28 0.35 3.12
N SER A 85 1.53 0.67 3.49
CA SER A 85 2.60 -0.32 3.65
C SER A 85 2.26 -1.38 4.70
N PHE A 86 1.64 -0.98 5.82
CA PHE A 86 1.16 -1.93 6.82
C PHE A 86 0.03 -2.79 6.26
N PHE A 87 -0.97 -2.19 5.63
CA PHE A 87 -2.12 -2.93 5.11
C PHE A 87 -1.70 -3.98 4.06
N PHE A 88 -0.97 -3.57 3.03
CA PHE A 88 -0.50 -4.49 1.97
C PHE A 88 0.57 -5.45 2.50
N GLY A 89 1.39 -5.03 3.44
CA GLY A 89 2.36 -5.87 4.11
C GLY A 89 1.72 -6.98 4.92
N TYR A 90 0.63 -6.71 5.63
CA TYR A 90 -0.15 -7.75 6.32
C TYR A 90 -0.74 -8.76 5.34
N LEU A 91 -1.34 -8.30 4.23
CA LEU A 91 -1.83 -9.21 3.19
C LEU A 91 -0.72 -10.12 2.67
N ARG A 92 0.47 -9.57 2.42
CA ARG A 92 1.64 -10.34 1.95
C ARG A 92 2.13 -11.35 3.00
N ILE A 93 2.27 -10.94 4.25
CA ILE A 93 2.79 -11.80 5.32
C ILE A 93 1.80 -12.91 5.63
N TYR A 94 0.50 -12.60 5.72
CA TYR A 94 -0.54 -13.56 6.04
C TYR A 94 -0.76 -14.62 4.95
N THR A 95 -0.77 -14.19 3.69
CA THR A 95 -1.09 -15.10 2.56
C THR A 95 0.12 -15.76 1.94
N GLY A 96 1.33 -15.30 2.24
CA GLY A 96 2.55 -15.76 1.56
C GLY A 96 2.65 -15.35 0.09
N SER A 97 1.67 -14.59 -0.45
CA SER A 97 1.55 -14.23 -1.86
C SER A 97 1.56 -12.72 -2.07
N VAL A 98 2.08 -12.25 -3.20
CA VAL A 98 2.01 -10.83 -3.59
C VAL A 98 0.64 -10.45 -4.16
N TRP A 99 -0.13 -11.39 -4.66
CA TRP A 99 -1.38 -11.13 -5.36
C TRP A 99 -2.44 -10.40 -4.53
N PRO A 100 -2.72 -10.78 -3.27
CA PRO A 100 -3.68 -10.03 -2.44
C PRO A 100 -3.24 -8.60 -2.18
N ALA A 101 -1.95 -8.35 -2.00
CA ALA A 101 -1.41 -7.00 -1.86
C ALA A 101 -1.57 -6.21 -3.18
N THR A 102 -1.26 -6.82 -4.33
CA THR A 102 -1.43 -6.22 -5.66
C THR A 102 -2.88 -5.83 -5.94
N ILE A 103 -3.82 -6.74 -5.69
CA ILE A 103 -5.26 -6.46 -5.88
C ILE A 103 -5.72 -5.36 -4.92
N GLY A 104 -5.35 -5.46 -3.65
CA GLY A 104 -5.67 -4.44 -2.64
C GLY A 104 -5.14 -3.06 -3.00
N HIS A 105 -3.92 -2.97 -3.52
CA HIS A 105 -3.31 -1.74 -4.00
C HIS A 105 -4.07 -1.18 -5.22
N SER A 106 -4.43 -2.02 -6.17
CA SER A 106 -5.22 -1.60 -7.34
C SER A 106 -6.61 -1.10 -6.97
N VAL A 107 -7.27 -1.77 -6.01
CA VAL A 107 -8.56 -1.32 -5.46
C VAL A 107 -8.42 0.02 -4.75
N HIS A 108 -7.36 0.18 -3.95
CA HIS A 108 -7.06 1.44 -3.27
C HIS A 108 -6.91 2.59 -4.28
N ASN A 109 -6.12 2.40 -5.34
CA ASN A 109 -5.91 3.40 -6.39
C ASN A 109 -7.21 3.73 -7.15
N ALA A 110 -8.01 2.72 -7.49
CA ALA A 110 -9.28 2.94 -8.17
C ALA A 110 -10.34 3.60 -7.26
N ALA A 111 -10.28 3.37 -5.96
CA ALA A 111 -11.21 3.94 -4.98
C ALA A 111 -11.00 5.46 -4.82
N TRP A 112 -9.76 5.93 -4.71
CA TRP A 112 -9.52 7.37 -4.64
C TRP A 112 -9.86 8.09 -5.95
N ASP A 113 -9.58 7.48 -7.13
CA ASP A 113 -10.04 7.97 -8.44
C ASP A 113 -11.58 8.16 -8.47
N ALA A 114 -12.31 7.18 -7.92
CA ALA A 114 -13.75 7.24 -7.86
C ALA A 114 -14.24 8.34 -6.89
N LEU A 115 -13.62 8.47 -5.71
CA LEU A 115 -13.93 9.52 -4.74
C LEU A 115 -13.67 10.91 -5.33
N LEU A 116 -12.55 11.09 -6.02
CA LEU A 116 -12.23 12.34 -6.70
C LEU A 116 -13.27 12.69 -7.77
N ALA A 117 -13.74 11.71 -8.54
CA ALA A 117 -14.78 11.92 -9.55
C ALA A 117 -16.10 12.40 -8.95
N PHE A 118 -16.46 11.98 -7.73
CA PHE A 118 -17.66 12.45 -7.03
C PHE A 118 -17.51 13.88 -6.46
N THR A 119 -16.30 14.30 -6.12
CA THR A 119 -16.07 15.59 -5.46
C THR A 119 -15.61 16.68 -6.42
N ALA A 120 -14.99 16.35 -7.56
CA ALA A 120 -14.31 17.28 -8.46
C ALA A 120 -15.22 18.34 -9.11
N THR A 121 -16.55 18.12 -9.17
CA THR A 121 -17.46 18.99 -9.93
C THR A 121 -17.94 20.22 -9.17
N SER A 122 -17.78 20.28 -7.84
CA SER A 122 -18.37 21.35 -7.03
C SER A 122 -17.50 21.85 -5.86
N SER A 123 -16.36 21.25 -5.62
CA SER A 123 -15.53 21.58 -4.46
C SER A 123 -14.31 22.42 -4.85
N PRO A 124 -13.85 23.35 -3.97
CA PRO A 124 -12.58 24.04 -4.17
C PRO A 124 -11.42 23.05 -4.32
N VAL A 125 -10.45 23.35 -5.19
CA VAL A 125 -9.26 22.52 -5.44
C VAL A 125 -8.56 22.12 -4.14
N SER A 126 -8.48 23.04 -3.17
CA SER A 126 -7.88 22.76 -1.86
C SER A 126 -8.62 21.69 -1.05
N VAL A 127 -9.95 21.61 -1.17
CA VAL A 127 -10.75 20.57 -0.49
C VAL A 127 -10.47 19.22 -1.11
N ASN A 128 -10.44 19.13 -2.44
CA ASN A 128 -10.13 17.87 -3.11
C ASN A 128 -8.72 17.39 -2.77
N LEU A 129 -7.73 18.27 -2.83
CA LEU A 129 -6.33 17.97 -2.58
C LEU A 129 -6.04 17.42 -1.17
N TYR A 130 -6.71 17.96 -0.14
CA TYR A 130 -6.42 17.58 1.25
C TYR A 130 -7.43 16.61 1.86
N LEU A 131 -8.60 16.44 1.27
CA LEU A 131 -9.62 15.53 1.80
C LEU A 131 -9.73 14.22 1.03
N VAL A 132 -9.60 14.26 -0.29
CA VAL A 132 -10.05 13.17 -1.17
C VAL A 132 -8.94 12.57 -2.01
N GLU A 133 -7.96 13.35 -2.49
CA GLU A 133 -6.87 12.83 -3.30
C GLU A 133 -6.00 11.81 -2.54
N ASP A 134 -5.06 11.16 -3.21
CA ASP A 134 -4.13 10.14 -2.68
C ASP A 134 -3.53 10.50 -1.31
N ASN A 135 -3.46 11.79 -1.02
CA ASN A 135 -2.89 12.37 0.19
C ASN A 135 -3.96 12.92 1.12
N GLY A 136 -5.24 12.69 0.79
CA GLY A 136 -6.36 13.22 1.55
C GLY A 136 -6.51 12.55 2.90
N ILE A 137 -7.00 13.32 3.88
CA ILE A 137 -7.27 12.81 5.24
C ILE A 137 -8.23 11.61 5.21
N LEU A 138 -9.19 11.58 4.29
CA LEU A 138 -10.13 10.47 4.18
C LEU A 138 -9.45 9.17 3.77
N ILE A 139 -8.48 9.23 2.85
CA ILE A 139 -7.70 8.07 2.43
C ILE A 139 -6.79 7.60 3.56
N LEU A 140 -6.12 8.54 4.24
CA LEU A 140 -5.29 8.21 5.41
C LEU A 140 -6.11 7.54 6.52
N VAL A 141 -7.27 8.08 6.86
CA VAL A 141 -8.15 7.52 7.90
C VAL A 141 -8.69 6.16 7.46
N GLY A 142 -9.17 6.03 6.22
CA GLY A 142 -9.67 4.76 5.68
C GLY A 142 -8.60 3.67 5.67
N THR A 143 -7.40 4.00 5.24
CA THR A 143 -6.25 3.07 5.24
C THR A 143 -5.83 2.73 6.67
N GLY A 144 -5.80 3.71 7.58
CA GLY A 144 -5.51 3.50 9.00
C GLY A 144 -6.52 2.57 9.69
N LEU A 145 -7.81 2.73 9.42
CA LEU A 145 -8.84 1.81 9.89
C LEU A 145 -8.65 0.41 9.32
N GLY A 146 -8.28 0.28 8.03
CA GLY A 146 -7.92 -0.98 7.40
C GLY A 146 -6.71 -1.66 8.08
N VAL A 147 -5.71 -0.89 8.50
CA VAL A 147 -4.55 -1.38 9.26
C VAL A 147 -4.96 -1.89 10.64
N ILE A 148 -5.80 -1.15 11.37
CA ILE A 148 -6.29 -1.55 12.70
C ILE A 148 -7.11 -2.85 12.57
N TRP A 149 -8.04 -2.88 11.63
CA TRP A 149 -8.88 -4.04 11.36
C TRP A 149 -8.04 -5.26 10.93
N GLY A 150 -7.13 -5.08 9.96
CA GLY A 150 -6.22 -6.12 9.51
C GLY A 150 -5.28 -6.61 10.62
N GLY A 151 -4.72 -5.68 11.42
CA GLY A 151 -3.91 -6.03 12.58
C GLY A 151 -4.66 -6.86 13.61
N TYR A 152 -5.94 -6.61 13.82
CA TYR A 152 -6.79 -7.41 14.71
C TYR A 152 -7.06 -8.82 14.12
N PHE A 153 -7.47 -8.89 12.86
CA PHE A 153 -7.82 -10.17 12.20
C PHE A 153 -6.61 -11.06 11.93
N PHE A 154 -5.49 -10.49 11.51
CA PHE A 154 -4.31 -11.26 11.13
C PHE A 154 -3.37 -11.57 12.32
N ARG A 155 -3.60 -10.95 13.49
CA ARG A 155 -2.75 -11.14 14.67
C ARG A 155 -2.76 -12.60 15.14
N SER A 156 -3.92 -13.24 15.19
CA SER A 156 -4.07 -14.63 15.61
C SER A 156 -3.44 -15.64 14.65
N GLY A 157 -3.46 -15.38 13.34
CA GLY A 157 -2.85 -16.25 12.32
C GLY A 157 -1.37 -16.00 12.07
N MET A 158 -0.81 -14.91 12.60
CA MET A 158 0.61 -14.58 12.43
C MET A 158 1.50 -15.13 13.54
N ASP A 159 0.92 -15.56 14.64
CA ASP A 159 1.63 -16.14 15.78
C ASP A 159 1.71 -17.69 15.69
N GLU A 160 0.98 -18.31 14.77
CA GLU A 160 1.13 -19.73 14.48
C GLU A 160 2.40 -20.01 13.64
N PRO A 161 3.21 -21.02 14.01
CA PRO A 161 4.33 -21.47 13.19
C PRO A 161 3.82 -21.89 11.81
N GLN A 162 4.34 -21.28 10.73
CA GLN A 162 3.99 -21.65 9.36
C GLN A 162 4.29 -23.16 9.15
N PRO A 163 3.31 -23.98 8.74
CA PRO A 163 3.56 -25.38 8.44
C PRO A 163 4.49 -25.46 7.23
N GLY A 164 5.77 -25.76 7.46
CA GLY A 164 6.81 -25.87 6.42
C GLY A 164 8.13 -25.19 6.72
N GLY A 165 8.26 -24.45 7.83
CA GLY A 165 9.52 -23.90 8.31
C GLY A 165 10.36 -24.89 9.12
N ALA A 166 10.44 -26.15 8.72
CA ALA A 166 11.46 -27.03 9.24
C ALA A 166 12.82 -26.48 8.83
N ALA A 167 13.61 -26.03 9.80
CA ALA A 167 15.01 -25.73 9.59
C ALA A 167 15.67 -26.93 8.88
N PRO A 168 16.52 -26.71 7.87
CA PRO A 168 17.26 -27.83 7.29
C PRO A 168 18.02 -28.50 8.42
N GLU A 169 17.74 -29.77 8.66
CA GLU A 169 18.54 -30.62 9.54
C GLU A 169 19.97 -30.60 9.02
N VAL A 170 20.82 -29.89 9.75
CA VAL A 170 22.26 -29.99 9.53
C VAL A 170 22.65 -31.39 10.01
N THR A 171 22.60 -32.37 9.09
CA THR A 171 23.21 -33.67 9.32
C THR A 171 24.71 -33.42 9.47
N ALA A 172 25.14 -33.36 10.73
CA ALA A 172 26.55 -33.45 11.05
C ALA A 172 27.04 -34.84 10.67
N THR A 173 27.57 -34.98 9.46
CA THR A 173 28.39 -36.14 9.10
C THR A 173 29.71 -36.01 9.83
N ALA A 174 29.78 -36.73 10.97
CA ALA A 174 31.02 -37.03 11.61
C ALA A 174 31.85 -37.91 10.67
N LYS A 175 33.04 -37.47 10.29
CA LYS A 175 34.23 -38.27 10.03
C LYS A 175 35.47 -37.51 10.42
#